data_05770d65115b6e6ee1f94db467704ba7
#
_entry.id   05770d65115b6e6ee1f94db467704ba7
#
_cell.length_a   1.000
_cell.length_b   1.000
_cell.length_c   1.000
_cell.angle_alpha   90.00
_cell.angle_beta   90.00
_cell.angle_gamma   90.00
#
_symmetry.space_group_name_H-M   'P 1'
#
loop_
_entity.id
_entity.type
_entity.pdbx_description
1 polymer ?
#
loop_
_entity_poly.entity_id
_entity_poly.type
_entity_poly.pdbx_seq_one_letter_code
_entity_poly.pdbx_strand_id
1 'polypeptide(L)'
;MGILSDLRSGFFKQILQEHVLVFVTPDVDGVCAWRILRHIFRQGQVLYTLIVVTGKTSLCSQFKINKNRFDRVVLINCGANFDVVEVLEPPENCLFFVCDSHRPINVNNFYNQRQVHLITLNENLDDVPKFEDVFNDDLVSFLHISGSSYPSPSIISVKTDHSDEESGEDDQGGRQSTTVRAAEKRINRRRWERKRQEILIEYESFSYHSTASAVVLFDLAWKLSQDNQQLLWCAIVGQTSQLMLNRINRDHYIDQIDYLQSQVSRLSHLGQALTEGLAKHAVSIDFEEELTLWLYRHWSLKDALETTMLTATRFKLFTEGGQKRLQEFLASIGLPRRDCAQ
;
A
#
# COMPACT_ATOMS: atom_id res chain seq x y z
N MET A 1 2.75 6.59 -16.57
CA MET A 1 2.51 5.71 -15.42
C MET A 1 3.39 6.16 -14.26
N GLY A 2 2.82 6.32 -13.07
CA GLY A 2 3.56 6.74 -11.85
C GLY A 2 4.42 5.63 -11.22
N ILE A 3 4.60 4.49 -11.91
CA ILE A 3 5.37 3.36 -11.42
C ILE A 3 6.86 3.58 -11.70
N LEU A 4 7.69 3.39 -10.69
CA LEU A 4 9.14 3.44 -10.83
C LEU A 4 9.69 2.12 -11.35
N SER A 5 10.19 2.10 -12.56
CA SER A 5 10.85 0.93 -13.16
C SER A 5 12.23 0.63 -12.54
N ASP A 6 12.95 1.67 -12.16
CA ASP A 6 14.26 1.56 -11.49
C ASP A 6 14.23 2.27 -10.13
N LEU A 7 14.18 1.48 -9.06
CA LEU A 7 14.16 1.98 -7.69
C LEU A 7 15.47 2.69 -7.27
N ARG A 8 16.59 2.34 -7.90
CA ARG A 8 17.88 2.96 -7.59
C ARG A 8 17.95 4.39 -8.07
N SER A 9 17.57 4.65 -9.33
CA SER A 9 17.62 5.99 -9.92
C SER A 9 16.36 6.79 -9.63
N GLY A 10 15.19 6.17 -9.68
CA GLY A 10 13.89 6.82 -9.54
C GLY A 10 13.50 7.12 -8.09
N PHE A 11 13.96 6.33 -7.12
CA PHE A 11 13.68 6.55 -5.71
C PHE A 11 14.93 6.97 -4.93
N PHE A 12 15.90 6.05 -4.79
CA PHE A 12 17.02 6.25 -3.86
C PHE A 12 17.82 7.52 -4.16
N LYS A 13 18.14 7.80 -5.42
CA LYS A 13 18.85 9.04 -5.79
C LYS A 13 18.06 10.31 -5.49
N GLN A 14 16.73 10.27 -5.56
CA GLN A 14 15.89 11.44 -5.33
C GLN A 14 15.72 11.80 -3.85
N ILE A 15 16.01 10.86 -2.96
CA ILE A 15 15.95 11.09 -1.51
C ILE A 15 17.32 11.36 -0.88
N LEU A 16 18.42 11.12 -1.62
CA LEU A 16 19.77 11.46 -1.17
C LEU A 16 19.88 12.98 -0.98
N GLN A 17 20.47 13.39 0.14
CA GLN A 17 20.68 14.79 0.52
C GLN A 17 19.41 15.58 0.87
N GLU A 18 18.26 14.92 0.93
CA GLU A 18 16.99 15.51 1.31
C GLU A 18 16.58 15.09 2.73
N HIS A 19 15.73 15.89 3.37
CA HIS A 19 15.09 15.48 4.61
C HIS A 19 13.74 14.84 4.31
N VAL A 20 13.64 13.52 4.51
CA VAL A 20 12.49 12.71 4.10
C VAL A 20 11.49 12.56 5.24
N LEU A 21 10.23 12.81 4.97
CA LEU A 21 9.13 12.49 5.87
C LEU A 21 8.62 11.08 5.56
N VAL A 22 8.61 10.20 6.56
CA VAL A 22 8.17 8.82 6.40
C VAL A 22 6.92 8.58 7.23
N PHE A 23 5.85 8.17 6.58
CA PHE A 23 4.65 7.65 7.22
C PHE A 23 4.62 6.13 7.13
N VAL A 24 4.31 5.47 8.22
CA VAL A 24 4.24 4.00 8.28
C VAL A 24 3.02 3.56 9.07
N THR A 25 2.34 2.53 8.60
CA THR A 25 1.30 1.85 9.39
C THR A 25 1.92 0.87 10.39
N PRO A 26 1.35 0.72 11.60
CA PRO A 26 1.87 -0.16 12.65
C PRO A 26 1.43 -1.62 12.44
N ASP A 27 1.42 -2.10 11.20
CA ASP A 27 1.22 -3.51 10.87
C ASP A 27 2.57 -4.22 10.70
N VAL A 28 2.57 -5.55 10.70
CA VAL A 28 3.81 -6.34 10.66
C VAL A 28 4.63 -6.05 9.42
N ASP A 29 3.98 -5.98 8.24
CA ASP A 29 4.65 -5.69 6.99
C ASP A 29 5.23 -4.26 6.98
N GLY A 30 4.45 -3.25 7.42
CA GLY A 30 4.91 -1.86 7.51
C GLY A 30 6.11 -1.68 8.43
N VAL A 31 6.12 -2.34 9.59
CA VAL A 31 7.26 -2.30 10.53
C VAL A 31 8.49 -3.00 9.93
N CYS A 32 8.32 -4.14 9.28
CA CYS A 32 9.40 -4.84 8.57
C CYS A 32 9.96 -4.01 7.42
N ALA A 33 9.08 -3.46 6.60
CA ALA A 33 9.41 -2.55 5.50
C ALA A 33 10.20 -1.33 5.99
N TRP A 34 9.71 -0.68 7.06
CA TRP A 34 10.43 0.42 7.68
C TRP A 34 11.81 0.02 8.19
N ARG A 35 11.96 -1.13 8.80
CA ARG A 35 13.26 -1.61 9.29
C ARG A 35 14.27 -1.75 8.15
N ILE A 36 13.84 -2.25 7.01
CA ILE A 36 14.66 -2.36 5.80
C ILE A 36 15.02 -0.96 5.27
N LEU A 37 14.02 -0.09 5.09
CA LEU A 37 14.24 1.28 4.59
C LEU A 37 15.15 2.09 5.53
N ARG A 38 14.98 1.96 6.83
CA ARG A 38 15.85 2.59 7.83
C ARG A 38 17.31 2.15 7.68
N HIS A 39 17.56 0.88 7.35
CA HIS A 39 18.91 0.40 7.09
C HIS A 39 19.50 1.11 5.88
N ILE A 40 18.76 1.18 4.77
CA ILE A 40 19.15 1.89 3.54
C ILE A 40 19.42 3.37 3.83
N PHE A 41 18.56 4.04 4.59
CA PHE A 41 18.72 5.45 4.96
C PHE A 41 20.00 5.68 5.79
N ARG A 42 20.31 4.78 6.73
CA ARG A 42 21.54 4.87 7.52
C ARG A 42 22.78 4.75 6.66
N GLN A 43 22.81 3.81 5.73
CA GLN A 43 23.95 3.64 4.81
C GLN A 43 24.09 4.84 3.85
N GLY A 44 22.97 5.38 3.38
CA GLY A 44 22.94 6.57 2.52
C GLY A 44 23.05 7.89 3.28
N GLN A 45 23.16 7.90 4.61
CA GLN A 45 23.15 9.10 5.46
C GLN A 45 21.94 10.01 5.21
N VAL A 46 20.79 9.45 4.84
CA VAL A 46 19.55 10.18 4.59
C VAL A 46 18.95 10.62 5.91
N LEU A 47 18.64 11.91 6.05
CA LEU A 47 17.91 12.45 7.18
C LEU A 47 16.42 12.13 7.02
N TYR A 48 15.77 11.70 8.10
CA TYR A 48 14.35 11.37 8.05
C TYR A 48 13.60 11.76 9.33
N THR A 49 12.32 12.00 9.18
CA THR A 49 11.35 12.09 10.28
C THR A 49 10.33 10.97 10.11
N LEU A 50 10.17 10.10 11.12
CA LEU A 50 9.22 8.98 11.11
C LEU A 50 7.95 9.36 11.88
N ILE A 51 6.80 9.13 11.26
CA ILE A 51 5.49 9.29 11.90
C ILE A 51 4.68 8.01 11.66
N VAL A 52 4.19 7.42 12.76
CA VAL A 52 3.29 6.26 12.70
C VAL A 52 1.86 6.74 12.51
N VAL A 53 1.14 6.14 11.56
CA VAL A 53 -0.25 6.49 11.22
C VAL A 53 -1.13 5.25 11.23
N THR A 54 -2.30 5.35 11.82
CA THR A 54 -3.24 4.21 11.97
C THR A 54 -4.34 4.19 10.91
N GLY A 55 -4.32 5.15 9.97
CA GLY A 55 -5.29 5.21 8.88
C GLY A 55 -5.32 6.59 8.20
N LYS A 56 -6.19 6.73 7.21
CA LYS A 56 -6.33 7.94 6.38
C LYS A 56 -6.49 9.23 7.19
N THR A 57 -7.35 9.24 8.21
CA THR A 57 -7.60 10.43 9.05
C THR A 57 -6.35 10.85 9.82
N SER A 58 -5.62 9.87 10.40
CA SER A 58 -4.35 10.12 11.09
C SER A 58 -3.30 10.65 10.13
N LEU A 59 -3.18 10.07 8.94
CA LEU A 59 -2.26 10.52 7.89
C LEU A 59 -2.55 11.97 7.50
N CYS A 60 -3.82 12.33 7.22
CA CYS A 60 -4.20 13.69 6.85
C CYS A 60 -3.86 14.72 7.94
N SER A 61 -4.15 14.40 9.21
CA SER A 61 -3.87 15.29 10.32
C SER A 61 -2.37 15.52 10.51
N GLN A 62 -1.57 14.45 10.46
CA GLN A 62 -0.12 14.54 10.61
C GLN A 62 0.56 15.19 9.40
N PHE A 63 0.06 14.95 8.19
CA PHE A 63 0.58 15.61 7.00
C PHE A 63 0.31 17.11 7.03
N LYS A 64 -0.89 17.55 7.42
CA LYS A 64 -1.23 18.99 7.56
C LYS A 64 -0.27 19.76 8.47
N ILE A 65 0.18 19.13 9.56
CA ILE A 65 1.15 19.74 10.50
C ILE A 65 2.53 19.91 9.84
N ASN A 66 2.88 19.01 8.91
CA ASN A 66 4.21 18.94 8.30
C ASN A 66 4.26 19.40 6.84
N LYS A 67 3.13 19.81 6.24
CA LYS A 67 2.91 20.07 4.81
C LYS A 67 3.99 20.94 4.14
N ASN A 68 4.50 21.96 4.82
CA ASN A 68 5.46 22.91 4.24
C ASN A 68 6.91 22.68 4.71
N ARG A 69 7.19 21.55 5.34
CA ARG A 69 8.51 21.26 5.92
C ARG A 69 9.31 20.25 5.13
N PHE A 70 8.64 19.47 4.27
CA PHE A 70 9.26 18.35 3.56
C PHE A 70 8.79 18.30 2.12
N ASP A 71 9.74 18.20 1.20
CA ASP A 71 9.47 18.04 -0.23
C ASP A 71 9.50 16.57 -0.67
N ARG A 72 9.97 15.66 0.19
CA ARG A 72 10.04 14.22 -0.07
C ARG A 72 9.29 13.47 1.01
N VAL A 73 8.29 12.70 0.61
CA VAL A 73 7.42 11.95 1.51
C VAL A 73 7.39 10.48 1.09
N VAL A 74 7.63 9.59 2.02
CA VAL A 74 7.51 8.15 1.81
C VAL A 74 6.31 7.61 2.58
N LEU A 75 5.44 6.90 1.90
CA LEU A 75 4.25 6.25 2.47
C LEU A 75 4.47 4.73 2.46
N ILE A 76 4.47 4.10 3.64
CA ILE A 76 4.65 2.65 3.79
C ILE A 76 3.33 2.03 4.27
N ASN A 77 2.76 1.14 3.48
CA ASN A 77 1.46 0.49 3.70
C ASN A 77 0.31 1.50 3.94
N CYS A 78 0.43 2.69 3.34
CA CYS A 78 -0.62 3.71 3.34
C CYS A 78 -0.53 4.55 2.08
N GLY A 79 -1.67 4.80 1.43
CA GLY A 79 -1.76 5.75 0.32
C GLY A 79 -2.02 5.15 -1.06
N ALA A 80 -1.93 3.83 -1.27
CA ALA A 80 -2.20 3.26 -2.58
C ALA A 80 -3.69 3.30 -2.95
N ASN A 81 -4.59 3.12 -2.00
CA ASN A 81 -6.03 2.89 -2.22
C ASN A 81 -6.91 4.16 -2.22
N PHE A 82 -6.32 5.33 -2.12
CA PHE A 82 -7.04 6.61 -2.24
C PHE A 82 -6.16 7.63 -2.98
N ASP A 83 -6.77 8.65 -3.55
CA ASP A 83 -6.05 9.74 -4.21
C ASP A 83 -5.22 10.55 -3.20
N VAL A 84 -3.90 10.37 -3.25
CA VAL A 84 -2.95 11.02 -2.32
C VAL A 84 -2.96 12.53 -2.50
N VAL A 85 -3.02 13.02 -3.73
CA VAL A 85 -2.97 14.44 -4.03
C VAL A 85 -4.26 15.14 -3.63
N GLU A 86 -5.42 14.56 -3.95
CA GLU A 86 -6.72 15.10 -3.55
C GLU A 86 -6.87 15.18 -2.04
N VAL A 87 -6.47 14.12 -1.34
CA VAL A 87 -6.69 13.98 0.10
C VAL A 87 -5.73 14.80 0.94
N LEU A 88 -4.46 14.88 0.53
CA LEU A 88 -3.42 15.57 1.29
C LEU A 88 -3.21 17.01 0.82
N GLU A 89 -3.63 17.36 -0.39
CA GLU A 89 -3.46 18.70 -1.00
C GLU A 89 -2.02 19.21 -0.86
N PRO A 90 -1.00 18.48 -1.34
CA PRO A 90 0.40 18.85 -1.16
C PRO A 90 0.78 20.10 -1.95
N PRO A 91 1.89 20.78 -1.59
CA PRO A 91 2.55 21.74 -2.48
C PRO A 91 3.01 21.09 -3.80
N GLU A 92 3.13 21.88 -4.88
CA GLU A 92 3.49 21.36 -6.22
C GLU A 92 4.84 20.66 -6.29
N ASN A 93 5.80 21.08 -5.46
CA ASN A 93 7.17 20.49 -5.37
C ASN A 93 7.26 19.27 -4.47
N CYS A 94 6.19 18.89 -3.78
CA CYS A 94 6.18 17.73 -2.91
C CYS A 94 6.04 16.44 -3.73
N LEU A 95 6.96 15.48 -3.52
CA LEU A 95 6.95 14.17 -4.17
C LEU A 95 6.64 13.09 -3.15
N PHE A 96 5.70 12.22 -3.50
CA PHE A 96 5.31 11.05 -2.73
C PHE A 96 5.89 9.79 -3.35
N PHE A 97 6.48 8.96 -2.51
CA PHE A 97 6.92 7.61 -2.83
C PHE A 97 6.06 6.62 -2.06
N VAL A 98 5.19 5.92 -2.75
CA VAL A 98 4.20 5.02 -2.14
C VAL A 98 4.65 3.58 -2.31
N CYS A 99 5.00 2.93 -1.20
CA CYS A 99 5.28 1.51 -1.11
C CYS A 99 4.18 0.87 -0.27
N ASP A 100 3.20 0.28 -0.92
CA ASP A 100 1.97 -0.18 -0.28
C ASP A 100 1.51 -1.50 -0.91
N SER A 101 1.17 -2.47 -0.07
CA SER A 101 0.67 -3.77 -0.50
C SER A 101 -0.84 -3.79 -0.76
N HIS A 102 -1.58 -2.77 -0.33
CA HIS A 102 -3.02 -2.71 -0.53
C HIS A 102 -3.39 -2.51 -2.00
N ARG A 103 -4.42 -3.24 -2.43
CA ARG A 103 -5.00 -3.18 -3.78
C ARG A 103 -6.54 -3.07 -3.69
N PRO A 104 -7.20 -2.48 -4.69
CA PRO A 104 -6.64 -1.90 -5.89
C PRO A 104 -5.89 -0.59 -5.63
N ILE A 105 -4.99 -0.23 -6.55
CA ILE A 105 -4.32 1.07 -6.54
C ILE A 105 -5.30 2.11 -7.06
N ASN A 106 -5.41 3.25 -6.39
CA ASN A 106 -6.24 4.34 -6.88
C ASN A 106 -5.75 4.80 -8.26
N VAL A 107 -6.67 4.91 -9.21
CA VAL A 107 -6.37 5.20 -10.62
C VAL A 107 -5.66 6.55 -10.80
N ASN A 108 -6.01 7.55 -9.98
CA ASN A 108 -5.36 8.85 -10.02
C ASN A 108 -3.88 8.76 -9.59
N ASN A 109 -3.56 7.98 -8.56
CA ASN A 109 -2.17 7.72 -8.16
C ASN A 109 -1.40 6.98 -9.25
N PHE A 110 -2.03 6.00 -9.91
CA PHE A 110 -1.41 5.19 -10.95
C PHE A 110 -1.00 6.02 -12.17
N TYR A 111 -1.83 6.97 -12.58
CA TYR A 111 -1.57 7.82 -13.72
C TYR A 111 -0.87 9.15 -13.38
N ASN A 112 -0.70 9.46 -12.10
CA ASN A 112 0.05 10.64 -11.68
C ASN A 112 1.56 10.43 -11.89
N GLN A 113 2.16 11.25 -12.76
CA GLN A 113 3.61 11.20 -13.03
C GLN A 113 4.35 12.37 -12.39
N ARG A 114 3.64 13.33 -11.80
CA ARG A 114 4.25 14.56 -11.29
C ARG A 114 4.64 14.44 -9.82
N GLN A 115 3.69 14.00 -8.99
CA GLN A 115 3.84 14.04 -7.53
C GLN A 115 3.78 12.67 -6.86
N VAL A 116 3.22 11.64 -7.51
CA VAL A 116 3.07 10.31 -6.92
C VAL A 116 3.87 9.29 -7.70
N HIS A 117 4.78 8.63 -7.00
CA HIS A 117 5.61 7.56 -7.53
C HIS A 117 5.33 6.27 -6.77
N LEU A 118 4.83 5.27 -7.49
CA LEU A 118 4.52 3.96 -6.92
C LEU A 118 5.76 3.08 -6.94
N ILE A 119 6.07 2.49 -5.80
CA ILE A 119 7.18 1.54 -5.62
C ILE A 119 6.58 0.15 -5.55
N THR A 120 6.69 -0.62 -6.64
CA THR A 120 6.19 -2.00 -6.74
C THR A 120 7.24 -2.89 -7.39
N LEU A 121 7.20 -4.19 -7.13
CA LEU A 121 7.90 -5.20 -7.92
C LEU A 121 6.99 -5.62 -9.09
N ASN A 122 7.59 -6.14 -10.15
CA ASN A 122 7.01 -6.61 -11.42
C ASN A 122 5.62 -7.27 -11.28
N GLU A 123 4.61 -6.48 -10.93
CA GLU A 123 3.23 -6.95 -10.84
C GLU A 123 2.58 -6.80 -12.22
N ASN A 124 1.80 -7.80 -12.61
CA ASN A 124 0.87 -7.64 -13.71
C ASN A 124 -0.20 -6.64 -13.26
N LEU A 125 -0.07 -5.41 -13.70
CA LEU A 125 -1.01 -4.32 -13.46
C LEU A 125 -2.04 -4.21 -14.61
N ASP A 126 -2.26 -5.32 -15.32
CA ASP A 126 -3.20 -5.41 -16.42
C ASP A 126 -4.66 -5.17 -15.98
N ASP A 127 -4.94 -5.36 -14.69
CA ASP A 127 -6.26 -5.11 -14.09
C ASP A 127 -6.59 -3.63 -13.94
N VAL A 128 -5.61 -2.72 -14.05
CA VAL A 128 -5.86 -1.28 -13.90
C VAL A 128 -6.61 -0.76 -15.13
N PRO A 129 -7.76 -0.07 -14.96
CA PRO A 129 -8.51 0.50 -16.07
C PRO A 129 -7.64 1.39 -16.97
N LYS A 130 -7.85 1.31 -18.29
CA LYS A 130 -7.06 2.09 -19.25
C LYS A 130 -7.30 3.59 -19.06
N PHE A 131 -6.26 4.38 -19.36
CA PHE A 131 -6.33 5.84 -19.24
C PHE A 131 -7.53 6.45 -19.99
N GLU A 132 -7.79 6.00 -21.22
CA GLU A 132 -8.88 6.47 -22.08
C GLU A 132 -10.28 6.20 -21.50
N ASP A 133 -10.44 5.10 -20.74
CA ASP A 133 -11.73 4.74 -20.12
C ASP A 133 -12.02 5.58 -18.86
N VAL A 134 -10.98 6.12 -18.20
CA VAL A 134 -11.10 6.85 -16.94
C VAL A 134 -10.94 8.36 -17.11
N PHE A 135 -10.07 8.79 -18.03
CA PHE A 135 -9.78 10.20 -18.29
C PHE A 135 -10.23 10.57 -19.70
N ASN A 136 -10.97 11.65 -19.84
CA ASN A 136 -11.46 12.13 -21.12
C ASN A 136 -10.48 13.15 -21.72
N ASP A 137 -10.12 13.02 -23.00
CA ASP A 137 -9.20 13.91 -23.71
C ASP A 137 -9.63 15.39 -23.68
N ASP A 138 -10.93 15.68 -23.71
CA ASP A 138 -11.47 17.05 -23.58
C ASP A 138 -11.13 17.68 -22.21
N LEU A 139 -11.01 16.87 -21.16
CA LEU A 139 -10.60 17.32 -19.81
C LEU A 139 -9.08 17.45 -19.70
N VAL A 140 -8.34 16.57 -20.35
CA VAL A 140 -6.86 16.60 -20.38
C VAL A 140 -6.35 17.85 -21.09
N SER A 141 -6.96 18.24 -22.20
CA SER A 141 -6.59 19.46 -22.93
C SER A 141 -6.88 20.73 -22.14
N PHE A 142 -7.96 20.75 -21.36
CA PHE A 142 -8.29 21.89 -20.47
C PHE A 142 -7.29 22.03 -19.31
N LEU A 143 -6.78 20.92 -18.79
CA LEU A 143 -5.79 20.89 -17.70
C LEU A 143 -4.39 21.31 -18.16
N HIS A 144 -4.02 20.99 -19.40
CA HIS A 144 -2.76 21.48 -19.98
C HIS A 144 -2.72 23.01 -20.12
N ILE A 145 -3.88 23.63 -20.33
CA ILE A 145 -4.00 25.10 -20.49
C ILE A 145 -4.04 25.80 -19.12
N SER A 146 -4.60 25.15 -18.08
CA SER A 146 -4.82 25.80 -16.76
C SER A 146 -3.74 25.54 -15.72
N GLY A 147 -2.71 24.71 -16.02
CA GLY A 147 -1.64 24.36 -15.04
C GLY A 147 -2.12 23.61 -13.80
N SER A 148 -3.39 23.20 -13.77
CA SER A 148 -4.02 22.59 -12.60
C SER A 148 -3.83 21.06 -12.60
N SER A 149 -3.63 20.50 -11.42
CA SER A 149 -3.66 19.05 -11.17
C SER A 149 -4.94 18.41 -11.70
N TYR A 150 -4.87 17.10 -11.96
CA TYR A 150 -6.00 16.28 -12.42
C TYR A 150 -7.29 16.62 -11.66
N PRO A 151 -8.44 16.75 -12.33
CA PRO A 151 -9.70 17.07 -11.66
C PRO A 151 -10.09 15.91 -10.74
N SER A 152 -10.28 16.24 -9.48
CA SER A 152 -10.91 15.37 -8.51
C SER A 152 -12.31 14.97 -8.99
N PRO A 153 -12.77 13.73 -8.76
CA PRO A 153 -14.13 13.30 -9.08
C PRO A 153 -15.22 14.19 -8.47
N SER A 154 -14.92 14.83 -7.34
CA SER A 154 -15.82 15.78 -6.66
C SER A 154 -16.00 17.10 -7.39
N ILE A 155 -15.04 17.54 -8.21
CA ILE A 155 -15.13 18.79 -8.96
C ILE A 155 -16.00 18.63 -10.22
N ILE A 156 -16.11 17.39 -10.74
CA ILE A 156 -16.92 17.10 -11.95
C ILE A 156 -18.41 17.19 -11.64
N SER A 157 -18.85 17.04 -10.39
CA SER A 157 -20.26 16.99 -10.02
C SER A 157 -20.91 18.35 -9.71
N VAL A 158 -20.17 19.47 -9.68
CA VAL A 158 -20.68 20.77 -9.17
C VAL A 158 -20.61 21.93 -10.17
N LYS A 159 -20.34 21.70 -11.45
CA LYS A 159 -20.62 22.75 -12.44
C LYS A 159 -21.91 22.46 -13.17
N THR A 160 -23.03 22.62 -12.46
CA THR A 160 -24.32 22.93 -13.08
C THR A 160 -24.22 24.26 -13.81
N ASP A 161 -24.50 24.18 -15.09
CA ASP A 161 -24.65 25.33 -15.99
C ASP A 161 -25.52 26.44 -15.36
N HIS A 162 -24.91 27.49 -14.90
CA HIS A 162 -25.52 28.79 -14.87
C HIS A 162 -24.55 29.78 -15.51
N SER A 163 -25.04 30.39 -16.55
CA SER A 163 -24.54 31.51 -17.35
C SER A 163 -24.03 31.14 -18.74
N ASP A 164 -24.90 31.27 -19.67
CA ASP A 164 -24.64 31.91 -20.97
C ASP A 164 -25.99 32.49 -21.47
N GLU A 165 -26.42 33.57 -20.87
CA GLU A 165 -27.27 34.54 -21.48
C GLU A 165 -26.36 35.66 -21.96
N GLU A 166 -25.88 35.57 -23.20
CA GLU A 166 -25.46 36.74 -23.96
C GLU A 166 -26.35 36.90 -25.19
N SER A 167 -27.05 37.99 -25.17
CA SER A 167 -27.83 38.63 -26.22
C SER A 167 -26.96 38.88 -27.47
N GLY A 168 -27.41 38.44 -28.60
CA GLY A 168 -26.84 38.77 -29.89
C GLY A 168 -27.72 38.25 -31.04
N GLU A 169 -28.24 39.16 -31.82
CA GLU A 169 -29.24 39.04 -32.90
C GLU A 169 -28.80 38.15 -34.06
N ASP A 170 -29.82 37.57 -34.70
CA ASP A 170 -29.93 37.10 -36.06
C ASP A 170 -28.92 36.10 -36.67
N ASP A 171 -29.25 34.81 -36.56
CA ASP A 171 -29.17 33.88 -37.71
C ASP A 171 -29.97 32.59 -37.42
N GLN A 172 -31.13 32.42 -38.02
CA GLN A 172 -32.05 31.31 -37.74
C GLN A 172 -31.60 29.94 -38.31
N GLY A 173 -30.61 29.89 -39.20
CA GLY A 173 -30.12 28.65 -39.79
C GLY A 173 -28.98 27.96 -39.03
N GLY A 174 -28.16 28.72 -38.29
CA GLY A 174 -27.01 28.22 -37.52
C GLY A 174 -27.35 27.72 -36.12
N ARG A 175 -28.41 28.25 -35.50
CA ARG A 175 -28.80 27.93 -34.11
C ARG A 175 -29.31 26.50 -33.90
N GLN A 176 -30.03 25.91 -34.85
CA GLN A 176 -30.51 24.52 -34.74
C GLN A 176 -29.37 23.51 -34.82
N SER A 177 -28.35 23.73 -35.61
CA SER A 177 -27.19 22.85 -35.73
C SER A 177 -26.27 22.91 -34.51
N THR A 178 -26.13 24.07 -33.88
CA THR A 178 -25.32 24.25 -32.64
C THR A 178 -26.01 23.64 -31.40
N THR A 179 -27.33 23.78 -31.29
CA THR A 179 -28.10 23.20 -30.16
C THR A 179 -28.17 21.67 -30.28
N VAL A 180 -28.30 21.08 -31.47
CA VAL A 180 -28.26 19.62 -31.68
C VAL A 180 -26.87 19.08 -31.34
N ARG A 181 -25.79 19.71 -31.79
CA ARG A 181 -24.41 19.33 -31.44
C ARG A 181 -24.15 19.43 -29.93
N ALA A 182 -24.63 20.47 -29.29
CA ALA A 182 -24.50 20.61 -27.83
C ALA A 182 -25.26 19.52 -27.05
N ALA A 183 -26.47 19.17 -27.54
CA ALA A 183 -27.25 18.07 -26.94
C ALA A 183 -26.59 16.71 -27.14
N GLU A 184 -26.05 16.42 -28.32
CA GLU A 184 -25.28 15.20 -28.60
C GLU A 184 -24.02 15.12 -27.72
N LYS A 185 -23.27 16.21 -27.55
CA LYS A 185 -22.10 16.29 -26.70
C LYS A 185 -22.45 15.98 -25.21
N ARG A 186 -23.60 16.51 -24.74
CA ARG A 186 -24.11 16.23 -23.39
C ARG A 186 -24.52 14.75 -23.23
N ILE A 187 -25.17 14.15 -24.20
CA ILE A 187 -25.57 12.73 -24.17
C ILE A 187 -24.34 11.83 -24.19
N ASN A 188 -23.36 12.11 -25.07
CA ASN A 188 -22.13 11.34 -25.16
C ASN A 188 -21.32 11.45 -23.87
N ARG A 189 -21.22 12.64 -23.26
CA ARG A 189 -20.58 12.86 -21.96
C ARG A 189 -21.24 12.05 -20.85
N ARG A 190 -22.57 12.09 -20.72
CA ARG A 190 -23.32 11.30 -19.73
C ARG A 190 -23.13 9.78 -19.92
N ARG A 191 -23.08 9.34 -21.21
CA ARG A 191 -22.84 7.93 -21.53
C ARG A 191 -21.42 7.51 -21.11
N TRP A 192 -20.43 8.34 -21.39
CA TRP A 192 -19.05 8.11 -20.99
C TRP A 192 -18.91 8.13 -19.45
N GLU A 193 -19.48 9.11 -18.76
CA GLU A 193 -19.46 9.20 -17.29
C GLU A 193 -20.07 7.95 -16.62
N ARG A 194 -21.18 7.43 -17.18
CA ARG A 194 -21.79 6.19 -16.70
C ARG A 194 -20.87 4.99 -16.89
N LYS A 195 -20.31 4.81 -18.10
CA LYS A 195 -19.37 3.73 -18.40
C LYS A 195 -18.14 3.81 -17.49
N ARG A 196 -17.58 5.01 -17.31
CA ARG A 196 -16.47 5.25 -16.41
C ARG A 196 -16.80 4.81 -14.98
N GLN A 197 -17.96 5.19 -14.49
CA GLN A 197 -18.41 4.84 -13.14
C GLN A 197 -18.59 3.32 -12.98
N GLU A 198 -19.15 2.64 -13.96
CA GLU A 198 -19.28 1.18 -13.97
C GLU A 198 -17.90 0.51 -13.89
N ILE A 199 -16.93 0.93 -14.70
CA ILE A 199 -15.56 0.40 -14.70
C ILE A 199 -14.87 0.63 -13.33
N LEU A 200 -15.01 1.83 -12.76
CA LEU A 200 -14.39 2.14 -11.48
C LEU A 200 -15.03 1.35 -10.33
N ILE A 201 -16.35 1.18 -10.32
CA ILE A 201 -17.06 0.35 -9.33
C ILE A 201 -16.59 -1.11 -9.43
N GLU A 202 -16.46 -1.64 -10.65
CA GLU A 202 -15.97 -3.01 -10.85
C GLU A 202 -14.52 -3.15 -10.37
N TYR A 203 -13.65 -2.22 -10.71
CA TYR A 203 -12.25 -2.20 -10.30
C TYR A 203 -12.07 -2.10 -8.78
N GLU A 204 -12.87 -1.28 -8.10
CA GLU A 204 -12.80 -1.05 -6.66
C GLU A 204 -13.65 -2.05 -5.84
N SER A 205 -14.39 -2.97 -6.49
CA SER A 205 -15.31 -3.91 -5.82
C SER A 205 -14.62 -4.85 -4.84
N PHE A 206 -13.37 -5.23 -5.10
CA PHE A 206 -12.61 -6.17 -4.31
C PHE A 206 -11.30 -5.56 -3.83
N SER A 207 -11.13 -5.52 -2.51
CA SER A 207 -9.82 -5.19 -1.92
C SER A 207 -9.01 -6.46 -1.68
N TYR A 208 -7.75 -6.43 -2.07
CA TYR A 208 -6.80 -7.53 -1.87
C TYR A 208 -5.41 -6.98 -1.53
N HIS A 209 -4.44 -7.84 -1.29
CA HIS A 209 -3.06 -7.45 -1.05
C HIS A 209 -2.16 -8.09 -2.12
N SER A 210 -1.19 -7.33 -2.55
CA SER A 210 -0.12 -7.80 -3.43
C SER A 210 1.14 -8.13 -2.62
N THR A 211 2.29 -8.20 -3.27
CA THR A 211 3.59 -8.40 -2.64
C THR A 211 3.79 -7.47 -1.44
N ALA A 212 4.26 -8.02 -0.33
CA ALA A 212 4.52 -7.25 0.88
C ALA A 212 5.52 -6.13 0.65
N SER A 213 5.26 -4.95 1.21
CA SER A 213 6.14 -3.78 1.10
C SER A 213 7.55 -4.07 1.61
N ALA A 214 7.70 -4.96 2.59
CA ALA A 214 8.99 -5.42 3.08
C ALA A 214 9.79 -6.16 2.00
N VAL A 215 9.16 -6.97 1.15
CA VAL A 215 9.81 -7.67 0.03
C VAL A 215 10.26 -6.67 -1.03
N VAL A 216 9.42 -5.69 -1.36
CA VAL A 216 9.75 -4.64 -2.34
C VAL A 216 10.96 -3.83 -1.89
N LEU A 217 11.02 -3.43 -0.64
CA LEU A 217 12.15 -2.67 -0.10
C LEU A 217 13.39 -3.55 0.11
N PHE A 218 13.25 -4.86 0.31
CA PHE A 218 14.36 -5.79 0.32
C PHE A 218 15.00 -5.91 -1.07
N ASP A 219 14.22 -5.97 -2.14
CA ASP A 219 14.73 -5.94 -3.51
C ASP A 219 15.55 -4.66 -3.79
N LEU A 220 15.08 -3.52 -3.29
CA LEU A 220 15.87 -2.28 -3.34
C LEU A 220 17.19 -2.41 -2.57
N ALA A 221 17.19 -2.97 -1.35
CA ALA A 221 18.41 -3.19 -0.58
C ALA A 221 19.41 -4.09 -1.33
N TRP A 222 18.90 -5.14 -1.97
CA TRP A 222 19.70 -6.03 -2.81
C TRP A 222 20.30 -5.28 -4.02
N LYS A 223 19.51 -4.51 -4.75
CA LYS A 223 19.98 -3.70 -5.89
C LYS A 223 21.02 -2.66 -5.49
N LEU A 224 20.99 -2.22 -4.23
CA LEU A 224 21.99 -1.31 -3.65
C LEU A 224 23.19 -2.04 -3.04
N SER A 225 23.24 -3.39 -3.07
CA SER A 225 24.25 -4.22 -2.41
C SER A 225 24.37 -3.96 -0.90
N GLN A 226 23.25 -3.67 -0.25
CA GLN A 226 23.14 -3.39 1.19
C GLN A 226 22.30 -4.45 1.92
N ASP A 227 22.01 -5.54 1.23
CA ASP A 227 21.21 -6.64 1.77
C ASP A 227 22.02 -7.49 2.77
N ASN A 228 21.31 -8.04 3.75
CA ASN A 228 21.84 -8.96 4.74
C ASN A 228 20.74 -9.92 5.24
N GLN A 229 21.15 -10.93 6.02
CA GLN A 229 20.23 -11.95 6.57
C GLN A 229 19.11 -11.35 7.43
N GLN A 230 19.37 -10.29 8.20
CA GLN A 230 18.35 -9.66 9.05
C GLN A 230 17.29 -8.93 8.21
N LEU A 231 17.68 -8.30 7.11
CA LEU A 231 16.74 -7.65 6.20
C LEU A 231 15.92 -8.68 5.42
N LEU A 232 16.56 -9.78 4.99
CA LEU A 232 15.85 -10.90 4.38
C LEU A 232 14.82 -11.50 5.34
N TRP A 233 15.18 -11.69 6.62
CA TRP A 233 14.25 -12.12 7.65
C TRP A 233 13.04 -11.17 7.76
N CYS A 234 13.25 -9.86 7.76
CA CYS A 234 12.16 -8.90 7.78
C CYS A 234 11.24 -9.05 6.54
N ALA A 235 11.80 -9.27 5.35
CA ALA A 235 11.01 -9.51 4.14
C ALA A 235 10.16 -10.79 4.24
N ILE A 236 10.74 -11.88 4.74
CA ILE A 236 10.03 -13.15 4.97
C ILE A 236 8.90 -12.97 5.98
N VAL A 237 9.15 -12.30 7.10
CA VAL A 237 8.13 -12.04 8.14
C VAL A 237 7.00 -11.16 7.58
N GLY A 238 7.32 -10.12 6.82
CA GLY A 238 6.32 -9.26 6.19
C GLY A 238 5.39 -10.05 5.26
N GLN A 239 5.97 -10.86 4.37
CA GLN A 239 5.20 -11.68 3.43
C GLN A 239 4.38 -12.77 4.14
N THR A 240 4.98 -13.45 5.11
CA THR A 240 4.28 -14.51 5.87
C THR A 240 3.13 -13.95 6.70
N SER A 241 3.27 -12.72 7.22
CA SER A 241 2.19 -12.07 7.97
C SER A 241 0.92 -11.88 7.15
N GLN A 242 1.04 -11.60 5.84
CA GLN A 242 -0.11 -11.48 4.95
C GLN A 242 -0.85 -12.81 4.78
N LEU A 243 -0.12 -13.94 4.67
CA LEU A 243 -0.73 -15.26 4.64
C LEU A 243 -1.42 -15.60 5.97
N MET A 244 -0.74 -15.37 7.10
CA MET A 244 -1.28 -15.67 8.43
C MET A 244 -2.53 -14.87 8.76
N LEU A 245 -2.65 -13.66 8.22
CA LEU A 245 -3.83 -12.80 8.35
C LEU A 245 -4.90 -13.04 7.27
N ASN A 246 -4.72 -14.06 6.42
CA ASN A 246 -5.61 -14.39 5.29
C ASN A 246 -5.83 -13.21 4.32
N ARG A 247 -4.81 -12.40 4.11
CA ARG A 247 -4.85 -11.25 3.19
C ARG A 247 -4.50 -11.64 1.76
N ILE A 248 -3.76 -12.74 1.59
CA ILE A 248 -3.35 -13.31 0.30
C ILE A 248 -3.71 -14.78 0.23
N ASN A 249 -3.89 -15.29 -0.99
CA ASN A 249 -4.11 -16.70 -1.25
C ASN A 249 -2.79 -17.48 -1.16
N ARG A 250 -2.90 -18.78 -0.89
CA ARG A 250 -1.74 -19.67 -0.77
C ARG A 250 -0.90 -19.74 -2.06
N ASP A 251 -1.54 -19.75 -3.22
CA ASP A 251 -0.84 -19.85 -4.51
C ASP A 251 0.02 -18.60 -4.74
N HIS A 252 -0.53 -17.41 -4.51
CA HIS A 252 0.21 -16.15 -4.59
C HIS A 252 1.36 -16.09 -3.57
N TYR A 253 1.18 -16.66 -2.37
CA TYR A 253 2.25 -16.77 -1.38
C TYR A 253 3.40 -17.66 -1.88
N ILE A 254 3.09 -18.80 -2.51
CA ILE A 254 4.10 -19.74 -3.05
C ILE A 254 4.98 -19.03 -4.09
N ASP A 255 4.39 -18.28 -5.02
CA ASP A 255 5.13 -17.53 -6.04
C ASP A 255 6.13 -16.54 -5.40
N GLN A 256 5.73 -15.88 -4.31
CA GLN A 256 6.59 -14.93 -3.60
C GLN A 256 7.69 -15.64 -2.80
N ILE A 257 7.40 -16.80 -2.24
CA ILE A 257 8.37 -17.59 -1.47
C ILE A 257 9.49 -18.12 -2.37
N ASP A 258 9.22 -18.49 -3.61
CA ASP A 258 10.25 -18.94 -4.56
C ASP A 258 11.32 -17.86 -4.77
N TYR A 259 10.89 -16.59 -4.90
CA TYR A 259 11.80 -15.46 -4.93
C TYR A 259 12.65 -15.38 -3.64
N LEU A 260 12.01 -15.44 -2.47
CA LEU A 260 12.70 -15.34 -1.18
C LEU A 260 13.64 -16.52 -0.93
N GLN A 261 13.30 -17.73 -1.36
CA GLN A 261 14.18 -18.91 -1.28
C GLN A 261 15.45 -18.74 -2.13
N SER A 262 15.31 -18.12 -3.31
CA SER A 262 16.48 -17.81 -4.14
C SER A 262 17.45 -16.86 -3.42
N GLN A 263 16.91 -15.85 -2.70
CA GLN A 263 17.71 -14.91 -1.90
C GLN A 263 18.34 -15.59 -0.66
N VAL A 264 17.62 -16.51 0.00
CA VAL A 264 18.16 -17.33 1.09
C VAL A 264 19.37 -18.14 0.61
N SER A 265 19.22 -18.86 -0.52
CA SER A 265 20.31 -19.66 -1.10
C SER A 265 21.52 -18.80 -1.43
N ARG A 266 21.30 -17.61 -2.03
CA ARG A 266 22.38 -16.68 -2.36
C ARG A 266 23.15 -16.19 -1.12
N LEU A 267 22.42 -15.76 -0.08
CA LEU A 267 23.06 -15.24 1.15
C LEU A 267 23.71 -16.37 1.97
N SER A 268 23.20 -17.61 1.91
CA SER A 268 23.83 -18.77 2.54
C SER A 268 25.17 -19.10 1.90
N HIS A 269 25.28 -19.05 0.56
CA HIS A 269 26.54 -19.26 -0.14
C HIS A 269 27.58 -18.17 0.15
N LEU A 270 27.16 -16.90 0.22
CA LEU A 270 28.06 -15.80 0.59
C LEU A 270 28.63 -15.98 2.01
N GLY A 271 27.80 -16.46 2.96
CA GLY A 271 28.24 -16.73 4.32
C GLY A 271 29.23 -17.88 4.41
N GLN A 272 29.09 -18.93 3.58
CA GLN A 272 30.01 -20.08 3.53
C GLN A 272 31.38 -19.70 2.95
N ALA A 273 31.42 -18.84 1.95
CA ALA A 273 32.66 -18.40 1.34
C ALA A 273 33.54 -17.53 2.28
N LEU A 274 32.95 -16.91 3.29
CA LEU A 274 33.64 -16.04 4.26
C LEU A 274 34.09 -16.80 5.53
N THR A 275 33.59 -18.01 5.76
CA THR A 275 33.86 -18.80 6.97
C THR A 275 34.16 -20.26 6.62
N GLU A 276 35.33 -20.52 6.04
CA GLU A 276 35.89 -21.85 5.98
C GLU A 276 36.06 -22.39 7.41
N GLY A 277 35.10 -23.21 7.88
CA GLY A 277 35.18 -23.92 9.14
C GLY A 277 34.00 -23.80 10.11
N LEU A 278 33.06 -22.88 9.94
CA LEU A 278 31.89 -22.69 10.83
C LEU A 278 30.56 -22.89 10.06
N ALA A 279 30.40 -24.03 9.42
CA ALA A 279 29.20 -24.41 8.62
C ALA A 279 27.90 -24.57 9.45
N LYS A 280 27.71 -23.90 10.57
CA LYS A 280 26.59 -24.16 11.50
C LYS A 280 25.40 -23.21 11.38
N HIS A 281 25.41 -22.24 10.47
CA HIS A 281 24.29 -21.29 10.38
C HIS A 281 23.88 -21.00 8.93
N ALA A 282 23.68 -22.06 8.14
CA ALA A 282 22.95 -21.92 6.88
C ALA A 282 21.52 -21.48 7.22
N VAL A 283 21.08 -20.35 6.70
CA VAL A 283 19.69 -19.90 6.80
C VAL A 283 18.86 -20.78 5.87
N SER A 284 17.78 -21.37 6.39
CA SER A 284 16.81 -22.15 5.62
C SER A 284 15.41 -21.64 5.88
N ILE A 285 14.51 -21.83 4.92
CA ILE A 285 13.07 -21.66 5.11
C ILE A 285 12.49 -23.07 5.22
N ASP A 286 12.04 -23.41 6.41
CA ASP A 286 11.43 -24.70 6.71
C ASP A 286 9.94 -24.49 7.05
N PHE A 287 9.11 -25.42 6.60
CA PHE A 287 7.69 -25.43 6.87
C PHE A 287 7.40 -26.52 7.90
N GLU A 288 7.23 -26.10 9.14
CA GLU A 288 6.84 -26.97 10.24
C GLU A 288 5.40 -26.65 10.68
N GLU A 289 4.68 -27.68 11.10
CA GLU A 289 3.37 -27.50 11.74
C GLU A 289 3.55 -26.94 13.13
N GLU A 290 3.04 -25.73 13.39
CA GLU A 290 3.05 -25.09 14.68
C GLU A 290 1.63 -24.78 15.19
N LEU A 291 1.50 -24.62 16.50
CA LEU A 291 0.27 -24.14 17.11
C LEU A 291 0.00 -22.70 16.63
N THR A 292 -1.20 -22.47 16.08
CA THR A 292 -1.63 -21.15 15.62
C THR A 292 -2.05 -20.26 16.81
N LEU A 293 -1.16 -20.14 17.79
CA LEU A 293 -1.32 -19.33 18.99
C LEU A 293 -0.29 -18.20 18.99
N TRP A 294 -0.76 -16.98 19.16
CA TRP A 294 0.13 -15.81 19.18
C TRP A 294 1.04 -15.84 20.42
N LEU A 295 2.32 -15.65 20.19
CA LEU A 295 3.35 -15.53 21.22
C LEU A 295 3.33 -16.62 22.29
N TYR A 296 2.84 -17.82 21.97
CA TYR A 296 2.73 -18.94 22.94
C TYR A 296 4.06 -19.34 23.57
N ARG A 297 5.20 -19.02 22.93
CA ARG A 297 6.55 -19.24 23.48
C ARG A 297 6.98 -18.18 24.50
N HIS A 298 6.25 -17.06 24.59
CA HIS A 298 6.60 -15.90 25.41
C HIS A 298 5.51 -15.52 26.41
N TRP A 299 4.28 -15.90 26.15
CA TRP A 299 3.12 -15.60 26.97
C TRP A 299 2.60 -16.86 27.68
N SER A 300 1.78 -16.68 28.69
CA SER A 300 1.05 -17.81 29.26
C SER A 300 0.10 -18.42 28.20
N LEU A 301 -0.18 -19.71 28.32
CA LEU A 301 -1.10 -20.40 27.41
C LEU A 301 -2.50 -19.72 27.43
N LYS A 302 -2.92 -19.25 28.60
CA LYS A 302 -4.18 -18.54 28.75
C LYS A 302 -4.17 -17.25 27.95
N ASP A 303 -3.15 -16.41 28.07
CA ASP A 303 -3.04 -15.14 27.37
C ASP A 303 -2.94 -15.36 25.86
N ALA A 304 -2.19 -16.39 25.44
CA ALA A 304 -2.09 -16.76 24.03
C ALA A 304 -3.45 -17.20 23.44
N LEU A 305 -4.24 -17.97 24.19
CA LEU A 305 -5.59 -18.41 23.79
C LEU A 305 -6.60 -17.25 23.79
N GLU A 306 -6.50 -16.34 24.76
CA GLU A 306 -7.40 -15.18 24.85
C GLU A 306 -7.15 -14.14 23.77
N THR A 307 -5.89 -13.98 23.35
CA THR A 307 -5.47 -12.93 22.42
C THR A 307 -5.52 -13.39 20.96
N THR A 308 -5.32 -14.69 20.70
CA THR A 308 -5.34 -15.23 19.35
C THR A 308 -6.77 -15.13 18.75
N MET A 309 -6.90 -14.44 17.61
CA MET A 309 -8.19 -14.15 17.00
C MET A 309 -9.04 -15.43 16.74
N LEU A 310 -8.40 -16.50 16.25
CA LEU A 310 -9.10 -17.77 15.95
C LEU A 310 -9.69 -18.42 17.22
N THR A 311 -8.92 -18.47 18.30
CA THR A 311 -9.37 -19.05 19.57
C THR A 311 -10.37 -18.14 20.27
N ALA A 312 -10.11 -16.84 20.33
CA ALA A 312 -11.01 -15.86 20.93
C ALA A 312 -12.40 -15.87 20.27
N THR A 313 -12.48 -15.97 18.95
CA THR A 313 -13.74 -16.07 18.23
C THR A 313 -14.43 -17.42 18.43
N ARG A 314 -13.67 -18.52 18.38
CA ARG A 314 -14.21 -19.88 18.55
C ARG A 314 -14.80 -20.12 19.94
N PHE A 315 -14.15 -19.64 20.97
CA PHE A 315 -14.66 -19.69 22.36
C PHE A 315 -15.69 -18.60 22.63
N LYS A 316 -15.81 -17.56 21.78
CA LYS A 316 -16.65 -16.36 21.99
C LYS A 316 -16.29 -15.65 23.29
N LEU A 317 -14.98 -15.36 23.50
CA LEU A 317 -14.44 -14.80 24.73
C LEU A 317 -14.97 -13.41 25.09
N PHE A 318 -15.63 -12.75 24.15
CA PHE A 318 -16.39 -11.50 24.38
C PHE A 318 -17.68 -11.71 25.19
N THR A 319 -18.02 -12.95 25.56
CA THR A 319 -19.18 -13.30 26.38
C THR A 319 -18.74 -14.01 27.66
N GLU A 320 -19.50 -13.84 28.78
CA GLU A 320 -19.24 -14.57 30.02
C GLU A 320 -19.28 -16.10 29.85
N GLY A 321 -20.20 -16.59 29.02
CA GLY A 321 -20.28 -18.02 28.68
C GLY A 321 -19.07 -18.52 27.90
N GLY A 322 -18.43 -17.66 27.13
CA GLY A 322 -17.19 -17.96 26.42
C GLY A 322 -15.99 -18.13 27.36
N GLN A 323 -15.88 -17.27 28.34
CA GLN A 323 -14.82 -17.37 29.35
C GLN A 323 -14.96 -18.64 30.19
N LYS A 324 -16.18 -19.04 30.54
CA LYS A 324 -16.43 -20.32 31.23
C LYS A 324 -15.96 -21.51 30.39
N ARG A 325 -16.29 -21.53 29.07
CA ARG A 325 -15.83 -22.59 28.16
C ARG A 325 -14.32 -22.66 28.05
N LEU A 326 -13.62 -21.52 28.02
CA LEU A 326 -12.17 -21.51 28.04
C LEU A 326 -11.62 -22.12 29.34
N GLN A 327 -12.22 -21.79 30.50
CA GLN A 327 -11.83 -22.37 31.78
C GLN A 327 -12.08 -23.87 31.83
N GLU A 328 -13.22 -24.34 31.32
CA GLU A 328 -13.53 -25.77 31.20
C GLU A 328 -12.53 -26.49 30.27
N PHE A 329 -12.18 -25.85 29.15
CA PHE A 329 -11.15 -26.36 28.25
C PHE A 329 -9.81 -26.47 28.91
N LEU A 330 -9.33 -25.43 29.61
CA LEU A 330 -8.08 -25.46 30.35
C LEU A 330 -8.08 -26.54 31.45
N ALA A 331 -9.20 -26.67 32.17
CA ALA A 331 -9.34 -27.73 33.16
C ALA A 331 -9.31 -29.14 32.52
N SER A 332 -9.89 -29.30 31.32
CA SER A 332 -9.86 -30.58 30.60
C SER A 332 -8.45 -31.00 30.18
N ILE A 333 -7.56 -30.05 29.96
CA ILE A 333 -6.14 -30.29 29.64
C ILE A 333 -5.30 -30.53 30.93
N GLY A 334 -5.92 -30.39 32.11
CA GLY A 334 -5.25 -30.57 33.38
C GLY A 334 -4.55 -29.31 33.94
N LEU A 335 -4.90 -28.14 33.41
CA LEU A 335 -4.40 -26.85 33.86
C LEU A 335 -5.40 -26.17 34.80
N PRO A 336 -5.18 -26.22 36.15
CA PRO A 336 -6.05 -25.54 37.07
C PRO A 336 -5.87 -24.01 36.97
N ARG A 337 -6.92 -23.28 37.32
CA ARG A 337 -6.98 -21.81 37.21
C ARG A 337 -5.79 -21.07 37.86
N ARG A 338 -5.13 -21.69 38.87
CA ARG A 338 -3.95 -21.12 39.53
C ARG A 338 -2.69 -21.14 38.68
N ASP A 339 -2.55 -22.17 37.83
CA ASP A 339 -1.33 -22.40 37.05
C ASP A 339 -1.39 -21.77 35.66
N CYS A 340 -2.57 -21.27 35.26
CA CYS A 340 -2.77 -20.59 33.98
C CYS A 340 -2.22 -19.15 33.96
N ALA A 341 -1.80 -18.62 35.09
CA ALA A 341 -1.32 -17.25 35.24
C ALA A 341 0.23 -17.16 35.33
N GLN A 342 0.92 -18.30 35.27
CA GLN A 342 2.36 -18.40 35.15
C GLN A 342 2.73 -18.76 33.72
#